data_cf33b2eebec7bb19031102b5350ccbd4
#
_entry.id   cf33b2eebec7bb19031102b5350ccbd4
#
_cell.length_a   1.000
_cell.length_b   1.000
_cell.length_c   1.000
_cell.angle_alpha   90.00
_cell.angle_beta   90.00
_cell.angle_gamma   90.00
#
_symmetry.space_group_name_H-M   'P 1'
#
loop_
_entity.id
_entity.type
_entity.pdbx_description
1 polymer ?
#
loop_
_entity_poly.entity_id
_entity_poly.type
_entity_poly.pdbx_seq_one_letter_code
_entity_poly.pdbx_strand_id
1 'polypeptide(L)'
;MLYSIENREGEITMILSLKTELKKAFNNKLFYLSLIINCIITIIAGIVSVLYSKKSFGMIHASENPWLPVNTLYQYWIADDMSSVAPYIFYVLLPLTACLAYGWSYSTELRSGYIKNVLIRTTRKNYYISKFIATFLSGACVAFIPILLNILVVACFIPAVKPDIYYNFSYIHYSGIMLSKLFFTHPIMYLIAMTLLTSLFSGIYACLSLALSFFVKNKIAVTTVPFI
;
A
#
# COMPACT_ATOMS: atom_id res chain seq x y z
N MET A 1 -28.21 -2.68 -34.41
CA MET A 1 -28.51 -1.34 -33.81
C MET A 1 -28.99 -1.46 -32.36
N LEU A 2 -29.99 -2.30 -32.04
CA LEU A 2 -30.46 -2.52 -30.65
C LEU A 2 -29.36 -3.03 -29.71
N TYR A 3 -28.55 -4.02 -30.13
CA TYR A 3 -27.45 -4.59 -29.36
C TYR A 3 -26.34 -3.57 -28.99
N SER A 4 -26.11 -2.57 -29.85
CA SER A 4 -25.13 -1.48 -29.56
C SER A 4 -25.68 -0.44 -28.60
N ILE A 5 -26.97 -0.26 -28.50
CA ILE A 5 -27.63 0.65 -27.55
C ILE A 5 -27.64 0.02 -26.16
N GLU A 6 -27.99 -1.27 -26.05
CA GLU A 6 -28.03 -2.02 -24.80
C GLU A 6 -26.62 -2.14 -24.16
N ASN A 7 -25.57 -2.34 -24.98
CA ASN A 7 -24.18 -2.31 -24.48
C ASN A 7 -23.76 -0.92 -23.96
N ARG A 8 -24.14 0.16 -24.62
CA ARG A 8 -23.84 1.53 -24.15
C ARG A 8 -24.55 1.86 -22.85
N GLU A 9 -25.78 1.47 -22.67
CA GLU A 9 -26.53 1.66 -21.42
C GLU A 9 -25.87 0.85 -20.29
N GLY A 10 -25.43 -0.39 -20.57
CA GLY A 10 -24.69 -1.21 -19.62
C GLY A 10 -23.36 -0.59 -19.18
N GLU A 11 -22.60 -0.01 -20.10
CA GLU A 11 -21.34 0.69 -19.81
C GLU A 11 -21.57 1.97 -18.99
N ILE A 12 -22.57 2.77 -19.34
CA ILE A 12 -22.89 4.00 -18.61
C ILE A 12 -23.31 3.68 -17.17
N THR A 13 -24.13 2.67 -16.97
CA THR A 13 -24.55 2.23 -15.62
C THR A 13 -23.38 1.69 -14.80
N MET A 14 -22.42 1.00 -15.42
CA MET A 14 -21.20 0.53 -14.77
C MET A 14 -20.32 1.70 -14.32
N ILE A 15 -20.08 2.69 -15.19
CA ILE A 15 -19.25 3.87 -14.87
C ILE A 15 -19.86 4.68 -13.73
N LEU A 16 -21.18 4.90 -13.76
CA LEU A 16 -21.90 5.60 -12.68
C LEU A 16 -21.83 4.84 -11.35
N SER A 17 -21.98 3.52 -11.38
CA SER A 17 -21.84 2.65 -10.21
C SER A 17 -20.41 2.73 -9.65
N LEU A 18 -19.40 2.64 -10.49
CA LEU A 18 -17.99 2.75 -10.09
C LEU A 18 -17.68 4.12 -9.46
N LYS A 19 -18.13 5.20 -10.09
CA LYS A 19 -17.93 6.56 -9.55
C LYS A 19 -18.57 6.73 -8.17
N THR A 20 -19.77 6.18 -7.96
CA THR A 20 -20.45 6.24 -6.67
C THR A 20 -19.74 5.42 -5.60
N GLU A 21 -19.27 4.21 -5.91
CA GLU A 21 -18.55 3.37 -4.98
C GLU A 21 -17.16 3.94 -4.64
N LEU A 22 -16.44 4.50 -5.62
CA LEU A 22 -15.19 5.23 -5.37
C LEU A 22 -15.40 6.43 -4.44
N LYS A 23 -16.44 7.23 -4.70
CA LYS A 23 -16.75 8.37 -3.83
C LYS A 23 -17.03 7.93 -2.39
N LYS A 24 -17.76 6.82 -2.19
CA LYS A 24 -17.99 6.25 -0.85
C LYS A 24 -16.72 5.75 -0.19
N ALA A 25 -15.86 5.05 -0.95
CA ALA A 25 -14.61 4.49 -0.44
C ALA A 25 -13.65 5.59 0.04
N PHE A 26 -13.44 6.64 -0.77
CA PHE A 26 -12.53 7.72 -0.44
C PHE A 26 -13.11 8.76 0.53
N ASN A 27 -14.43 8.95 0.61
CA ASN A 27 -15.06 9.85 1.59
C ASN A 27 -15.37 9.15 2.93
N ASN A 28 -14.80 7.99 3.20
CA ASN A 28 -15.04 7.24 4.41
C ASN A 28 -14.07 7.67 5.53
N LYS A 29 -14.59 7.89 6.74
CA LYS A 29 -13.78 8.23 7.93
C LYS A 29 -12.73 7.16 8.26
N LEU A 30 -13.05 5.87 8.06
CA LEU A 30 -12.10 4.78 8.34
C LEU A 30 -10.97 4.69 7.31
N PHE A 31 -11.20 5.10 6.06
CA PHE A 31 -10.15 5.25 5.06
C PHE A 31 -9.12 6.29 5.52
N TYR A 32 -9.57 7.48 5.92
CA TYR A 32 -8.66 8.51 6.44
C TYR A 32 -7.96 8.09 7.72
N LEU A 33 -8.63 7.41 8.63
CA LEU A 33 -8.02 6.88 9.85
C LEU A 33 -6.89 5.89 9.52
N SER A 34 -7.13 4.93 8.63
CA SER A 34 -6.12 3.96 8.17
C SER A 34 -4.94 4.65 7.50
N LEU A 35 -5.21 5.64 6.66
CA LEU A 35 -4.19 6.41 5.95
C LEU A 35 -3.34 7.22 6.93
N ILE A 36 -3.95 7.91 7.90
CA ILE A 36 -3.24 8.70 8.92
C ILE A 36 -2.34 7.81 9.78
N ILE A 37 -2.84 6.65 10.24
CA ILE A 37 -2.05 5.69 11.04
C ILE A 37 -0.80 5.27 10.25
N ASN A 38 -0.96 4.85 9.00
CA ASN A 38 0.16 4.42 8.18
C ASN A 38 1.12 5.58 7.86
N CYS A 39 0.63 6.79 7.60
CA CYS A 39 1.47 7.98 7.40
C CYS A 39 2.31 8.30 8.64
N ILE A 40 1.73 8.25 9.83
CA ILE A 40 2.47 8.48 11.08
C ILE A 40 3.59 7.44 11.23
N ILE A 41 3.28 6.15 11.05
CA ILE A 41 4.27 5.08 11.18
C ILE A 41 5.41 5.27 10.17
N THR A 42 5.08 5.58 8.91
CA THR A 42 6.09 5.72 7.85
C THR A 42 6.94 6.98 8.00
N ILE A 43 6.39 8.07 8.53
CA ILE A 43 7.16 9.28 8.85
C ILE A 43 8.12 9.00 10.02
N ILE A 44 7.64 8.35 11.09
CA ILE A 44 8.50 7.95 12.22
C ILE A 44 9.62 7.03 11.73
N ALA A 45 9.30 6.03 10.90
CA ALA A 45 10.29 5.14 10.29
C ALA A 45 11.36 5.95 9.54
N GLY A 46 10.95 6.87 8.66
CA GLY A 46 11.88 7.69 7.88
C GLY A 46 12.78 8.59 8.75
N ILE A 47 12.23 9.18 9.81
CA ILE A 47 13.04 9.99 10.76
C ILE A 47 14.07 9.11 11.49
N VAL A 48 13.67 7.95 11.98
CA VAL A 48 14.58 7.02 12.66
C VAL A 48 15.68 6.54 11.72
N SER A 49 15.36 6.18 10.48
CA SER A 49 16.32 5.78 9.45
C SER A 49 17.34 6.87 9.16
N VAL A 50 16.89 8.14 9.06
CA VAL A 50 17.77 9.30 8.86
C VAL A 50 18.72 9.50 10.05
N LEU A 51 18.21 9.39 11.28
CA LEU A 51 19.06 9.53 12.49
C LEU A 51 20.10 8.40 12.56
N TYR A 52 19.71 7.18 12.23
CA TYR A 52 20.61 6.05 12.16
C TYR A 52 21.69 6.21 11.09
N SER A 53 21.30 6.68 9.90
CA SER A 53 22.22 6.99 8.80
C SER A 53 23.27 8.04 9.20
N LYS A 54 22.85 9.11 9.88
CA LYS A 54 23.78 10.15 10.39
C LYS A 54 24.78 9.59 11.41
N LYS A 55 24.32 8.74 12.32
CA LYS A 55 25.19 8.09 13.30
C LYS A 55 26.20 7.14 12.61
N SER A 56 25.75 6.36 11.66
CA SER A 56 26.59 5.48 10.85
C SER A 56 27.66 6.27 10.09
N PHE A 57 27.28 7.38 9.44
CA PHE A 57 28.18 8.26 8.71
C PHE A 57 29.28 8.85 9.63
N GLY A 58 28.92 9.27 10.84
CA GLY A 58 29.90 9.76 11.82
C GLY A 58 30.92 8.70 12.23
N MET A 59 30.49 7.45 12.42
CA MET A 59 31.41 6.33 12.72
C MET A 59 32.33 5.99 11.54
N ILE A 60 31.83 6.07 10.32
CA ILE A 60 32.60 5.84 9.08
C ILE A 60 33.72 6.85 8.95
N HIS A 61 33.44 8.14 9.12
CA HIS A 61 34.44 9.21 9.05
C HIS A 61 35.50 9.10 10.17
N ALA A 62 35.10 8.67 11.36
CA ALA A 62 36.03 8.50 12.47
C ALA A 62 36.98 7.31 12.31
N SER A 63 36.60 6.30 11.51
CA SER A 63 37.40 5.07 11.33
C SER A 63 38.47 5.15 10.24
N GLU A 64 38.50 6.20 9.42
CA GLU A 64 39.36 6.34 8.24
C GLU A 64 39.38 5.11 7.30
N ASN A 65 38.32 4.31 7.34
CA ASN A 65 38.24 3.07 6.59
C ASN A 65 37.66 3.32 5.18
N PRO A 66 38.46 3.17 4.10
CA PRO A 66 38.00 3.43 2.73
C PRO A 66 37.01 2.38 2.20
N TRP A 67 36.80 1.27 2.92
CA TRP A 67 35.91 0.18 2.52
C TRP A 67 34.44 0.35 2.95
N LEU A 68 34.10 1.48 3.59
CA LEU A 68 32.74 1.71 4.04
C LEU A 68 31.89 2.37 2.93
N PRO A 69 30.70 1.82 2.63
CA PRO A 69 29.87 2.34 1.56
C PRO A 69 29.24 3.69 1.91
N VAL A 70 28.99 4.49 0.90
CA VAL A 70 28.21 5.71 1.05
C VAL A 70 26.76 5.34 1.37
N ASN A 71 26.18 6.01 2.38
CA ASN A 71 24.77 5.86 2.69
C ASN A 71 23.90 6.31 1.50
N THR A 72 22.95 5.51 1.11
CA THR A 72 22.08 5.80 -0.02
C THR A 72 20.60 5.73 0.40
N LEU A 73 19.75 6.56 -0.22
CA LEU A 73 18.30 6.52 -0.04
C LEU A 73 17.73 5.11 -0.21
N TYR A 74 18.27 4.35 -1.17
CA TYR A 74 17.78 3.01 -1.51
C TYR A 74 17.99 1.95 -0.42
N GLN A 75 18.80 2.25 0.59
CA GLN A 75 19.05 1.38 1.75
C GLN A 75 18.14 1.74 2.94
N TYR A 76 17.71 3.01 3.05
CA TYR A 76 17.06 3.55 4.24
C TYR A 76 15.57 3.87 4.07
N TRP A 77 14.97 3.53 2.92
CA TRP A 77 13.53 3.64 2.77
C TRP A 77 12.82 2.42 3.40
N ILE A 78 11.52 2.52 3.66
CA ILE A 78 10.78 1.61 4.52
C ILE A 78 10.82 0.12 4.12
N ALA A 79 11.01 -0.21 2.84
CA ALA A 79 11.05 -1.62 2.42
C ALA A 79 12.42 -2.28 2.67
N ASP A 80 13.50 -1.51 2.69
CA ASP A 80 14.87 -2.02 2.80
C ASP A 80 15.55 -1.61 4.12
N ASP A 81 14.86 -0.81 4.96
CA ASP A 81 15.42 -0.37 6.23
C ASP A 81 15.31 -1.47 7.30
N MET A 82 16.45 -2.02 7.69
CA MET A 82 16.58 -2.93 8.84
C MET A 82 17.10 -2.24 10.10
N SER A 83 17.30 -0.92 10.07
CA SER A 83 17.87 -0.17 11.20
C SER A 83 16.90 0.01 12.36
N SER A 84 15.59 -0.15 12.12
CA SER A 84 14.54 0.13 13.10
C SER A 84 13.41 -0.90 13.10
N VAL A 85 12.61 -0.90 14.16
CA VAL A 85 11.42 -1.76 14.28
C VAL A 85 10.22 -1.18 13.52
N ALA A 86 10.25 0.09 13.17
CA ALA A 86 9.10 0.78 12.57
C ALA A 86 8.65 0.21 11.21
N PRO A 87 9.54 -0.20 10.27
CA PRO A 87 9.14 -0.90 9.06
C PRO A 87 8.38 -2.21 9.34
N TYR A 88 8.82 -2.99 10.32
CA TYR A 88 8.13 -4.24 10.68
C TYR A 88 6.72 -3.96 11.21
N ILE A 89 6.55 -2.95 12.05
CA ILE A 89 5.23 -2.52 12.54
C ILE A 89 4.33 -2.12 11.36
N PHE A 90 4.87 -1.38 10.40
CA PHE A 90 4.12 -0.97 9.20
C PHE A 90 3.62 -2.19 8.42
N TYR A 91 4.49 -3.15 8.08
CA TYR A 91 4.10 -4.32 7.30
C TYR A 91 3.15 -5.27 8.04
N VAL A 92 3.29 -5.40 9.35
CA VAL A 92 2.36 -6.19 10.19
C VAL A 92 0.98 -5.53 10.25
N LEU A 93 0.91 -4.21 10.40
CA LEU A 93 -0.37 -3.50 10.46
C LEU A 93 -1.02 -3.25 9.10
N LEU A 94 -0.26 -3.33 8.00
CA LEU A 94 -0.74 -3.04 6.66
C LEU A 94 -1.99 -3.84 6.26
N PRO A 95 -2.06 -5.18 6.43
CA PRO A 95 -3.25 -5.95 6.11
C PRO A 95 -4.49 -5.46 6.88
N LEU A 96 -4.33 -5.16 8.18
CA LEU A 96 -5.41 -4.67 9.02
C LEU A 96 -5.92 -3.30 8.56
N THR A 97 -5.00 -2.35 8.31
CA THR A 97 -5.35 -1.00 7.87
C THR A 97 -5.95 -0.98 6.46
N ALA A 98 -5.50 -1.85 5.56
CA ALA A 98 -6.09 -2.04 4.23
C ALA A 98 -7.53 -2.55 4.32
N CYS A 99 -7.79 -3.55 5.18
CA CYS A 99 -9.13 -4.09 5.40
C CYS A 99 -10.07 -3.06 6.05
N LEU A 100 -9.57 -2.23 6.97
CA LEU A 100 -10.32 -1.16 7.60
C LEU A 100 -10.76 -0.08 6.61
N ALA A 101 -10.02 0.17 5.54
CA ALA A 101 -10.30 1.24 4.59
C ALA A 101 -11.71 1.13 3.99
N TYR A 102 -12.08 0.00 3.41
CA TYR A 102 -13.39 -0.20 2.78
C TYR A 102 -13.89 -1.65 2.77
N GLY A 103 -13.13 -2.64 3.26
CA GLY A 103 -13.47 -4.07 3.19
C GLY A 103 -14.78 -4.45 3.86
N TRP A 104 -15.18 -3.75 4.91
CA TRP A 104 -16.42 -3.97 5.68
C TRP A 104 -17.68 -3.40 5.01
N SER A 105 -17.55 -2.65 3.91
CA SER A 105 -18.64 -1.85 3.33
C SER A 105 -19.86 -2.67 2.93
N TYR A 106 -19.65 -3.86 2.35
CA TYR A 106 -20.75 -4.74 1.93
C TYR A 106 -21.59 -5.24 3.11
N SER A 107 -20.97 -5.65 4.21
CA SER A 107 -21.70 -6.14 5.39
C SER A 107 -22.63 -5.05 5.97
N THR A 108 -22.21 -3.80 5.93
CA THR A 108 -23.02 -2.67 6.38
C THR A 108 -24.16 -2.35 5.41
N GLU A 109 -23.93 -2.37 4.11
CA GLU A 109 -24.96 -2.16 3.10
C GLU A 109 -26.00 -3.29 3.07
N LEU A 110 -25.58 -4.52 3.36
CA LEU A 110 -26.48 -5.67 3.51
C LEU A 110 -27.42 -5.47 4.72
N ARG A 111 -26.87 -5.03 5.86
CA ARG A 111 -27.65 -4.78 7.08
C ARG A 111 -28.65 -3.63 6.93
N SER A 112 -28.27 -2.56 6.25
CA SER A 112 -29.12 -1.40 6.02
C SER A 112 -30.20 -1.62 4.96
N GLY A 113 -30.18 -2.75 4.24
CA GLY A 113 -31.08 -3.00 3.12
C GLY A 113 -30.79 -2.16 1.87
N TYR A 114 -29.72 -1.34 1.89
CA TYR A 114 -29.33 -0.46 0.78
C TYR A 114 -29.12 -1.22 -0.54
N ILE A 115 -28.61 -2.44 -0.45
CA ILE A 115 -28.36 -3.30 -1.63
C ILE A 115 -29.62 -3.51 -2.45
N LYS A 116 -30.80 -3.68 -1.82
CA LYS A 116 -32.08 -3.89 -2.53
C LYS A 116 -32.41 -2.69 -3.43
N ASN A 117 -32.21 -1.47 -2.91
CA ASN A 117 -32.48 -0.23 -3.66
C ASN A 117 -31.50 -0.01 -4.82
N VAL A 118 -30.25 -0.45 -4.68
CA VAL A 118 -29.24 -0.33 -5.75
C VAL A 118 -29.51 -1.35 -6.86
N LEU A 119 -29.90 -2.57 -6.51
CA LEU A 119 -30.14 -3.63 -7.48
C LEU A 119 -31.39 -3.43 -8.35
N ILE A 120 -32.27 -2.51 -7.99
CA ILE A 120 -33.39 -2.06 -8.85
C ILE A 120 -32.87 -1.18 -10.01
N ARG A 121 -31.76 -0.46 -9.79
CA ARG A 121 -31.21 0.55 -10.73
C ARG A 121 -30.00 0.08 -11.50
N THR A 122 -29.31 -0.96 -11.03
CA THR A 122 -28.03 -1.44 -11.58
C THR A 122 -28.02 -2.97 -11.60
N THR A 123 -27.39 -3.56 -12.59
CA THR A 123 -27.22 -5.01 -12.65
C THR A 123 -26.32 -5.50 -11.50
N ARG A 124 -26.61 -6.70 -10.98
CA ARG A 124 -25.81 -7.32 -9.91
C ARG A 124 -24.33 -7.37 -10.25
N LYS A 125 -24.00 -7.71 -11.50
CA LYS A 125 -22.61 -7.78 -11.99
C LYS A 125 -21.89 -6.44 -11.86
N ASN A 126 -22.49 -5.35 -12.36
CA ASN A 126 -21.91 -4.01 -12.33
C ASN A 126 -21.69 -3.51 -10.91
N TYR A 127 -22.64 -3.77 -10.00
CA TYR A 127 -22.50 -3.42 -8.58
C TYR A 127 -21.31 -4.11 -7.93
N TYR A 128 -21.18 -5.44 -8.06
CA TYR A 128 -20.06 -6.16 -7.44
C TYR A 128 -18.71 -5.78 -8.02
N ILE A 129 -18.59 -5.69 -9.35
CA ILE A 129 -17.34 -5.29 -10.00
C ILE A 129 -16.91 -3.90 -9.52
N SER A 130 -17.83 -2.92 -9.53
CA SER A 130 -17.55 -1.56 -9.06
C SER A 130 -17.10 -1.54 -7.60
N LYS A 131 -17.72 -2.37 -6.76
CA LYS A 131 -17.38 -2.48 -5.35
C LYS A 131 -16.00 -3.09 -5.11
N PHE A 132 -15.65 -4.17 -5.83
CA PHE A 132 -14.33 -4.78 -5.75
C PHE A 132 -13.23 -3.82 -6.23
N ILE A 133 -13.43 -3.10 -7.33
CA ILE A 133 -12.48 -2.11 -7.83
C ILE A 133 -12.29 -0.98 -6.82
N ALA A 134 -13.37 -0.44 -6.26
CA ALA A 134 -13.29 0.64 -5.28
C ALA A 134 -12.57 0.19 -4.00
N THR A 135 -12.82 -1.04 -3.54
CA THR A 135 -12.15 -1.63 -2.38
C THR A 135 -10.67 -1.86 -2.64
N PHE A 136 -10.32 -2.41 -3.80
CA PHE A 136 -8.93 -2.61 -4.21
C PHE A 136 -8.15 -1.29 -4.24
N LEU A 137 -8.69 -0.28 -4.91
CA LEU A 137 -8.04 1.02 -5.04
C LEU A 137 -7.89 1.72 -3.68
N SER A 138 -8.90 1.67 -2.82
CA SER A 138 -8.80 2.26 -1.48
C SER A 138 -7.74 1.55 -0.62
N GLY A 139 -7.68 0.22 -0.64
CA GLY A 139 -6.66 -0.56 0.04
C GLY A 139 -5.25 -0.31 -0.50
N ALA A 140 -5.10 -0.22 -1.83
CA ALA A 140 -3.83 0.09 -2.48
C ALA A 140 -3.32 1.50 -2.11
N CYS A 141 -4.20 2.51 -2.07
CA CYS A 141 -3.85 3.88 -1.69
C CYS A 141 -3.37 3.99 -0.23
N VAL A 142 -3.89 3.17 0.68
CA VAL A 142 -3.49 3.13 2.10
C VAL A 142 -2.05 2.64 2.29
N ALA A 143 -1.48 1.90 1.34
CA ALA A 143 -0.06 1.56 1.30
C ALA A 143 0.76 2.55 0.47
N PHE A 144 0.29 2.89 -0.73
CA PHE A 144 1.01 3.69 -1.70
C PHE A 144 1.38 5.08 -1.19
N ILE A 145 0.40 5.81 -0.64
CA ILE A 145 0.62 7.19 -0.17
C ILE A 145 1.62 7.25 1.00
N PRO A 146 1.51 6.43 2.07
CA PRO A 146 2.48 6.43 3.15
C PRO A 146 3.89 6.04 2.73
N ILE A 147 4.04 5.07 1.80
CA ILE A 147 5.36 4.68 1.28
C ILE A 147 5.99 5.85 0.51
N LEU A 148 5.23 6.55 -0.34
CA LEU A 148 5.74 7.75 -1.02
C LEU A 148 6.17 8.83 -0.04
N LEU A 149 5.40 9.06 1.04
CA LEU A 149 5.78 10.01 2.08
C LEU A 149 7.09 9.60 2.77
N ASN A 150 7.28 8.32 3.08
CA ASN A 150 8.52 7.83 3.65
C ASN A 150 9.71 8.09 2.71
N ILE A 151 9.56 7.76 1.42
CA ILE A 151 10.60 8.00 0.41
C ILE A 151 10.94 9.49 0.35
N LEU A 152 9.94 10.39 0.37
CA LEU A 152 10.16 11.83 0.36
C LEU A 152 10.90 12.30 1.61
N VAL A 153 10.52 11.82 2.81
CA VAL A 153 11.20 12.15 4.07
C VAL A 153 12.66 11.73 4.03
N VAL A 154 12.94 10.50 3.58
CA VAL A 154 14.32 10.00 3.49
C VAL A 154 15.11 10.75 2.42
N ALA A 155 14.51 11.06 1.26
CA ALA A 155 15.15 11.79 0.16
C ALA A 155 15.55 13.22 0.53
N CYS A 156 14.86 13.84 1.49
CA CYS A 156 15.23 15.20 1.98
C CYS A 156 16.58 15.22 2.71
N PHE A 157 17.04 14.07 3.24
CA PHE A 157 18.22 14.02 4.11
C PHE A 157 19.32 13.10 3.59
N ILE A 158 18.99 12.09 2.82
CA ILE A 158 19.93 11.06 2.32
C ILE A 158 19.96 11.12 0.79
N PRO A 159 21.16 11.23 0.17
CA PRO A 159 21.29 11.32 -1.28
C PRO A 159 20.92 10.02 -1.96
N ALA A 160 20.32 10.11 -3.16
CA ALA A 160 19.97 8.97 -3.99
C ALA A 160 21.19 8.49 -4.84
N VAL A 161 22.27 8.11 -4.18
CA VAL A 161 23.48 7.59 -4.84
C VAL A 161 23.22 6.16 -5.27
N LYS A 162 23.65 5.81 -6.50
CA LYS A 162 23.51 4.44 -7.03
C LYS A 162 24.29 3.45 -6.16
N PRO A 163 23.67 2.36 -5.67
CA PRO A 163 24.36 1.33 -4.93
C PRO A 163 25.44 0.65 -5.79
N ASP A 164 26.61 0.43 -5.21
CA ASP A 164 27.70 -0.28 -5.91
C ASP A 164 27.74 -1.74 -5.47
N ILE A 165 27.89 -2.65 -6.43
CA ILE A 165 27.93 -4.08 -6.21
C ILE A 165 29.14 -4.53 -5.36
N TYR A 166 30.23 -3.75 -5.34
CA TYR A 166 31.41 -4.03 -4.51
C TYR A 166 31.11 -3.95 -3.00
N TYR A 167 30.06 -3.21 -2.61
CA TYR A 167 29.63 -3.07 -1.23
C TYR A 167 28.39 -3.92 -0.90
N ASN A 168 28.14 -4.99 -1.65
CA ASN A 168 26.95 -5.83 -1.52
C ASN A 168 26.75 -6.40 -0.09
N PHE A 169 27.84 -6.62 0.67
CA PHE A 169 27.78 -7.06 2.06
C PHE A 169 27.15 -6.01 3.02
N SER A 170 27.17 -4.73 2.64
CA SER A 170 26.56 -3.65 3.43
C SER A 170 25.09 -3.40 3.08
N TYR A 171 24.63 -4.01 1.99
CA TYR A 171 23.23 -3.95 1.58
C TYR A 171 22.56 -5.30 1.87
N ILE A 172 21.24 -5.26 2.06
CA ILE A 172 20.44 -6.48 2.23
C ILE A 172 20.40 -7.31 0.95
N HIS A 173 20.66 -6.69 -0.20
CA HIS A 173 20.53 -7.25 -1.54
C HIS A 173 21.75 -8.06 -1.96
N TYR A 174 21.72 -9.37 -1.70
CA TYR A 174 22.69 -10.34 -2.23
C TYR A 174 22.06 -11.22 -3.33
N SER A 175 22.87 -12.00 -4.01
CA SER A 175 22.41 -12.93 -5.04
C SER A 175 21.39 -13.92 -4.45
N GLY A 176 20.17 -13.93 -4.97
CA GLY A 176 19.07 -14.76 -4.46
C GLY A 176 17.91 -13.99 -3.86
N ILE A 177 18.08 -12.69 -3.56
CA ILE A 177 16.96 -11.83 -3.17
C ILE A 177 16.21 -11.35 -4.40
N MET A 178 14.88 -11.23 -4.26
CA MET A 178 13.99 -10.77 -5.30
C MET A 178 14.41 -9.39 -5.83
N LEU A 179 14.52 -9.25 -7.15
CA LEU A 179 14.89 -8.01 -7.85
C LEU A 179 16.30 -7.44 -7.50
N SER A 180 17.20 -8.24 -6.89
CA SER A 180 18.57 -7.82 -6.54
C SER A 180 19.30 -7.21 -7.73
N LYS A 181 19.23 -7.82 -8.92
CA LYS A 181 19.83 -7.27 -10.14
C LYS A 181 19.30 -5.89 -10.47
N LEU A 182 17.98 -5.66 -10.29
CA LEU A 182 17.35 -4.38 -10.57
C LEU A 182 17.80 -3.30 -9.57
N PHE A 183 18.01 -3.67 -8.30
CA PHE A 183 18.53 -2.78 -7.27
C PHE A 183 19.89 -2.17 -7.64
N PHE A 184 20.83 -2.98 -8.13
CA PHE A 184 22.16 -2.49 -8.50
C PHE A 184 22.23 -1.84 -9.88
N THR A 185 21.38 -2.24 -10.85
CA THR A 185 21.39 -1.67 -12.21
C THR A 185 20.56 -0.40 -12.32
N HIS A 186 19.32 -0.45 -11.84
CA HIS A 186 18.32 0.63 -11.93
C HIS A 186 17.56 0.79 -10.60
N PRO A 187 18.18 1.40 -9.57
CA PRO A 187 17.61 1.46 -8.23
C PRO A 187 16.27 2.21 -8.16
N ILE A 188 16.04 3.22 -9.00
CA ILE A 188 14.75 3.92 -9.10
C ILE A 188 13.64 2.97 -9.57
N MET A 189 13.92 2.13 -10.58
CA MET A 189 12.95 1.14 -11.07
C MET A 189 12.64 0.09 -10.02
N TYR A 190 13.65 -0.31 -9.23
CA TYR A 190 13.46 -1.20 -8.08
C TYR A 190 12.51 -0.59 -7.06
N LEU A 191 12.72 0.66 -6.66
CA LEU A 191 11.89 1.40 -5.70
C LEU A 191 10.44 1.50 -6.18
N ILE A 192 10.22 1.84 -7.46
CA ILE A 192 8.88 1.90 -8.06
C ILE A 192 8.23 0.52 -8.06
N ALA A 193 8.95 -0.53 -8.49
CA ALA A 193 8.43 -1.89 -8.56
C ALA A 193 8.00 -2.41 -7.18
N MET A 194 8.81 -2.21 -6.14
CA MET A 194 8.50 -2.65 -4.78
C MET A 194 7.34 -1.85 -4.16
N THR A 195 7.27 -0.54 -4.42
CA THR A 195 6.13 0.30 -3.98
C THR A 195 4.83 -0.16 -4.62
N LEU A 196 4.84 -0.43 -5.94
CA LEU A 196 3.66 -0.94 -6.65
C LEU A 196 3.27 -2.34 -6.16
N LEU A 197 4.24 -3.22 -5.95
CA LEU A 197 4.01 -4.57 -5.46
C LEU A 197 3.36 -4.55 -4.06
N THR A 198 3.88 -3.77 -3.13
CA THR A 198 3.30 -3.61 -1.78
C THR A 198 1.89 -3.04 -1.85
N SER A 199 1.65 -2.05 -2.70
CA SER A 199 0.32 -1.45 -2.89
C SER A 199 -0.67 -2.45 -3.49
N LEU A 200 -0.23 -3.29 -4.43
CA LEU A 200 -1.04 -4.35 -5.02
C LEU A 200 -1.46 -5.37 -3.96
N PHE A 201 -0.53 -5.85 -3.14
CA PHE A 201 -0.84 -6.77 -2.05
C PHE A 201 -1.81 -6.14 -1.03
N SER A 202 -1.62 -4.88 -0.68
CA SER A 202 -2.53 -4.15 0.20
C SER A 202 -3.96 -4.09 -0.37
N GLY A 203 -4.10 -3.83 -1.68
CA GLY A 203 -5.38 -3.87 -2.38
C GLY A 203 -6.02 -5.26 -2.37
N ILE A 204 -5.22 -6.33 -2.54
CA ILE A 204 -5.69 -7.72 -2.46
C ILE A 204 -6.22 -8.04 -1.05
N TYR A 205 -5.52 -7.65 0.02
CA TYR A 205 -6.00 -7.83 1.40
C TYR A 205 -7.34 -7.14 1.64
N ALA A 206 -7.53 -5.92 1.12
CA ALA A 206 -8.81 -5.23 1.19
C ALA A 206 -9.92 -6.01 0.46
N CYS A 207 -9.64 -6.57 -0.71
CA CYS A 207 -10.57 -7.42 -1.48
C CYS A 207 -10.90 -8.73 -0.75
N LEU A 208 -9.93 -9.36 -0.09
CA LEU A 208 -10.17 -10.55 0.74
C LEU A 208 -11.14 -10.24 1.89
N SER A 209 -10.95 -9.11 2.57
CA SER A 209 -11.91 -8.64 3.59
C SER A 209 -13.31 -8.44 3.01
N LEU A 210 -13.41 -7.82 1.83
CA LEU A 210 -14.70 -7.67 1.14
C LEU A 210 -15.34 -9.03 0.81
N ALA A 211 -14.57 -9.99 0.32
CA ALA A 211 -15.04 -11.35 0.02
C ALA A 211 -15.57 -12.04 1.29
N LEU A 212 -14.86 -11.93 2.41
CA LEU A 212 -15.31 -12.46 3.69
C LEU A 212 -16.60 -11.80 4.20
N SER A 213 -16.88 -10.56 3.82
CA SER A 213 -18.10 -9.86 4.21
C SER A 213 -19.39 -10.48 3.62
N PHE A 214 -19.27 -11.36 2.62
CA PHE A 214 -20.41 -12.15 2.12
C PHE A 214 -20.84 -13.25 3.10
N PHE A 215 -19.90 -13.78 3.87
CA PHE A 215 -20.13 -14.89 4.81
C PHE A 215 -20.35 -14.40 6.24
N VAL A 216 -19.64 -13.33 6.64
CA VAL A 216 -19.62 -12.83 8.02
C VAL A 216 -20.36 -11.50 8.10
N LYS A 217 -21.39 -11.45 8.93
CA LYS A 217 -22.19 -10.23 9.13
C LYS A 217 -21.57 -9.23 10.12
N ASN A 218 -20.57 -9.65 10.90
CA ASN A 218 -19.94 -8.78 11.90
C ASN A 218 -18.82 -7.95 11.27
N LYS A 219 -18.95 -6.62 11.35
CA LYS A 219 -18.00 -5.66 10.79
C LYS A 219 -16.57 -5.86 11.34
N ILE A 220 -16.42 -6.12 12.64
CA ILE A 220 -15.12 -6.31 13.29
C ILE A 220 -14.47 -7.61 12.78
N ALA A 221 -15.22 -8.71 12.75
CA ALA A 221 -14.70 -9.99 12.27
C ALA A 221 -14.24 -9.91 10.80
N VAL A 222 -14.98 -9.22 9.94
CA VAL A 222 -14.62 -9.03 8.52
C VAL A 222 -13.28 -8.31 8.36
N THR A 223 -12.95 -7.37 9.25
CA THR A 223 -11.69 -6.62 9.17
C THR A 223 -10.52 -7.34 9.82
N THR A 224 -10.74 -8.20 10.81
CA THR A 224 -9.68 -8.88 11.56
C THR A 224 -9.32 -10.26 11.00
N VAL A 225 -10.28 -10.99 10.42
CA VAL A 225 -10.04 -12.35 9.90
C VAL A 225 -8.92 -12.42 8.85
N PRO A 226 -8.78 -11.48 7.88
CA PRO A 226 -7.67 -11.52 6.92
C PRO A 226 -6.29 -11.27 7.55
N PHE A 227 -6.24 -10.84 8.81
CA PHE A 227 -5.01 -10.61 9.55
C PHE A 227 -4.55 -11.84 10.34
N ILE A 228 -5.46 -12.76 10.65
CA ILE A 228 -5.19 -14.01 11.37
C ILE A 228 -4.82 -15.13 10.40
#